data_683331be55a146ad248282817c580d0d
#
_entry.id   683331be55a146ad248282817c580d0d
#
_cell.length_a   1.000
_cell.length_b   1.000
_cell.length_c   1.000
_cell.angle_alpha   90.00
_cell.angle_beta   90.00
_cell.angle_gamma   90.00
#
_symmetry.space_group_name_H-M   'P 1'
#
loop_
_entity.id
_entity.type
_entity.pdbx_description
1 polymer ?
#
loop_
_entity_poly.entity_id
_entity_poly.type
_entity_poly.pdbx_seq_one_letter_code
_entity_poly.pdbx_strand_id
1 'polypeptide(L)'
;MESFAGKNVLITGATGLIGSNLAENLLKCKDVQITILARNENKVKSIFRNYLNRANFNYLIQDIKEPINSISKFDFIFHCAGSISPDTFNNYPVEVLNSNIKGIINCLEYIKRQGFGRIVLLSSATVYGNRKKNCITVNEKDTEYIDKTDSSSYIYSESKRMAEIIARAYYKQYLTDVIIARFSYVYGYARKCPNTAIFNFIKKALNGEDIILNNTVFERRDNIYITDAVSLICLAALNGISGEVYNISSNNYGNNYASIDEIAVHIVNAANKIKKTNARVKKK
;
A
#
# COMPACT_ATOMS: atom_id res chain seq x y z
N MET A 1 3.05 -1.16 -20.21
CA MET A 1 3.52 0.13 -19.62
C MET A 1 3.47 1.30 -20.60
N GLU A 2 3.37 1.05 -21.90
CA GLU A 2 3.22 2.10 -22.92
C GLU A 2 2.00 3.02 -22.70
N SER A 3 0.97 2.53 -22.02
CA SER A 3 -0.30 3.24 -21.79
C SER A 3 -0.25 4.39 -20.75
N PHE A 4 0.85 4.55 -20.00
CA PHE A 4 1.10 5.75 -19.20
C PHE A 4 1.97 6.80 -19.92
N ALA A 5 2.37 6.55 -21.16
CA ALA A 5 3.15 7.50 -21.94
C ALA A 5 2.41 8.85 -22.09
N GLY A 6 3.12 9.94 -21.85
CA GLY A 6 2.57 11.29 -21.88
C GLY A 6 1.56 11.64 -20.79
N LYS A 7 1.37 10.79 -19.77
CA LYS A 7 0.43 11.02 -18.67
C LYS A 7 1.07 11.77 -17.50
N ASN A 8 0.28 12.62 -16.86
CA ASN A 8 0.62 13.29 -15.62
C ASN A 8 0.07 12.49 -14.45
N VAL A 9 0.93 12.06 -13.55
CA VAL A 9 0.58 11.18 -12.42
C VAL A 9 0.98 11.80 -11.10
N LEU A 10 0.02 11.90 -10.17
CA LEU A 10 0.28 12.23 -8.77
C LEU A 10 0.32 10.96 -7.93
N ILE A 11 1.35 10.82 -7.10
CA ILE A 11 1.45 9.70 -6.15
C ILE A 11 1.57 10.26 -4.74
N THR A 12 0.54 10.05 -3.93
CA THR A 12 0.62 10.38 -2.50
C THR A 12 1.23 9.20 -1.74
N GLY A 13 1.91 9.45 -0.63
CA GLY A 13 2.57 8.37 0.11
C GLY A 13 3.73 7.70 -0.65
N ALA A 14 4.33 8.38 -1.62
CA ALA A 14 5.40 7.86 -2.47
C ALA A 14 6.70 7.51 -1.72
N THR A 15 6.84 7.91 -0.46
CA THR A 15 8.00 7.49 0.37
C THR A 15 7.78 6.16 1.11
N GLY A 16 6.63 5.50 0.91
CA GLY A 16 6.31 4.16 1.40
C GLY A 16 6.72 3.06 0.43
N LEU A 17 6.50 1.79 0.84
CA LEU A 17 6.89 0.61 0.05
C LEU A 17 6.25 0.60 -1.34
N ILE A 18 4.92 0.66 -1.42
CA ILE A 18 4.20 0.58 -2.70
C ILE A 18 4.43 1.85 -3.52
N GLY A 19 4.24 3.03 -2.91
CA GLY A 19 4.33 4.30 -3.63
C GLY A 19 5.71 4.57 -4.23
N SER A 20 6.82 4.21 -3.56
CA SER A 20 8.16 4.40 -4.11
C SER A 20 8.45 3.46 -5.29
N ASN A 21 8.05 2.19 -5.18
CA ASN A 21 8.20 1.23 -6.27
C ASN A 21 7.32 1.57 -7.47
N LEU A 22 6.09 2.07 -7.22
CA LEU A 22 5.20 2.55 -8.27
C LEU A 22 5.81 3.75 -9.01
N ALA A 23 6.29 4.76 -8.27
CA ALA A 23 6.92 5.94 -8.87
C ALA A 23 8.13 5.54 -9.73
N GLU A 24 9.03 4.70 -9.21
CA GLU A 24 10.19 4.22 -9.96
C GLU A 24 9.82 3.38 -11.19
N ASN A 25 8.75 2.61 -11.10
CA ASN A 25 8.25 1.83 -12.23
C ASN A 25 7.70 2.74 -13.33
N LEU A 26 6.85 3.72 -12.96
CA LEU A 26 6.27 4.66 -13.91
C LEU A 26 7.32 5.58 -14.54
N LEU A 27 8.37 5.98 -13.81
CA LEU A 27 9.48 6.78 -14.36
C LEU A 27 10.30 6.09 -15.46
N LYS A 28 10.06 4.80 -15.70
CA LYS A 28 10.61 4.05 -16.84
C LYS A 28 9.74 4.16 -18.09
N CYS A 29 8.50 4.63 -17.96
CA CYS A 29 7.60 4.84 -19.09
C CYS A 29 8.03 6.09 -19.87
N LYS A 30 7.86 6.04 -21.18
CA LYS A 30 8.18 7.17 -22.06
C LYS A 30 7.27 8.36 -21.74
N ASP A 31 7.87 9.55 -21.65
CA ASP A 31 7.18 10.85 -21.52
C ASP A 31 6.17 10.97 -20.35
N VAL A 32 6.19 10.06 -19.38
CA VAL A 32 5.38 10.17 -18.18
C VAL A 32 5.88 11.31 -17.30
N GLN A 33 4.98 12.10 -16.71
CA GLN A 33 5.28 13.14 -15.73
C GLN A 33 4.84 12.66 -14.34
N ILE A 34 5.76 12.55 -13.41
CA ILE A 34 5.48 12.09 -12.04
C ILE A 34 5.63 13.26 -11.08
N THR A 35 4.56 13.49 -10.32
CA THR A 35 4.60 14.36 -9.15
C THR A 35 4.35 13.49 -7.92
N ILE A 36 5.20 13.57 -6.92
CA ILE A 36 4.96 12.91 -5.64
C ILE A 36 4.55 13.92 -4.58
N LEU A 37 3.60 13.54 -3.71
CA LEU A 37 3.21 14.34 -2.56
C LEU A 37 3.70 13.65 -1.30
N ALA A 38 4.51 14.34 -0.51
CA ALA A 38 5.12 13.82 0.71
C ALA A 38 5.31 14.91 1.76
N ARG A 39 5.34 14.52 3.05
CA ARG A 39 5.49 15.46 4.18
C ARG A 39 6.94 15.83 4.49
N ASN A 40 7.89 15.03 4.03
CA ASN A 40 9.29 15.17 4.44
C ASN A 40 10.21 15.18 3.24
N GLU A 41 10.78 16.35 2.97
CA GLU A 41 11.65 16.59 1.82
C GLU A 41 12.94 15.75 1.89
N ASN A 42 13.54 15.61 3.06
CA ASN A 42 14.77 14.82 3.21
C ASN A 42 14.53 13.34 2.85
N LYS A 43 13.36 12.79 3.20
CA LYS A 43 12.99 11.43 2.75
C LYS A 43 12.83 11.36 1.24
N VAL A 44 12.22 12.37 0.61
CA VAL A 44 12.09 12.44 -0.84
C VAL A 44 13.46 12.46 -1.50
N LYS A 45 14.34 13.37 -1.06
CA LYS A 45 15.72 13.50 -1.59
C LYS A 45 16.53 12.21 -1.41
N SER A 46 16.37 11.52 -0.29
CA SER A 46 17.07 10.25 -0.04
C SER A 46 16.56 9.12 -0.95
N ILE A 47 15.24 8.94 -1.06
CA ILE A 47 14.63 7.84 -1.82
C ILE A 47 14.79 8.04 -3.32
N PHE A 48 14.57 9.26 -3.79
CA PHE A 48 14.52 9.60 -5.21
C PHE A 48 15.79 10.33 -5.71
N ARG A 49 16.92 10.22 -5.01
CA ARG A 49 18.18 10.92 -5.33
C ARG A 49 18.58 10.84 -6.81
N ASN A 50 18.33 9.70 -7.46
CA ASN A 50 18.68 9.48 -8.86
C ASN A 50 17.68 10.09 -9.86
N TYR A 51 16.59 10.68 -9.37
CA TYR A 51 15.50 11.23 -10.17
C TYR A 51 15.30 12.74 -9.98
N LEU A 52 15.93 13.34 -8.95
CA LEU A 52 15.71 14.76 -8.59
C LEU A 52 15.95 15.75 -9.75
N ASN A 53 16.91 15.44 -10.62
CA ASN A 53 17.27 16.31 -11.73
C ASN A 53 16.61 15.90 -13.06
N ARG A 54 15.64 14.97 -13.04
CA ARG A 54 14.92 14.60 -14.25
C ARG A 54 13.78 15.56 -14.50
N ALA A 55 13.62 16.01 -15.74
CA ALA A 55 12.55 16.94 -16.14
C ALA A 55 11.13 16.34 -15.92
N ASN A 56 11.03 15.02 -15.88
CA ASN A 56 9.77 14.32 -15.71
C ASN A 56 9.49 13.87 -14.25
N PHE A 57 10.23 14.41 -13.26
CA PHE A 57 10.04 14.11 -11.85
C PHE A 57 9.90 15.40 -11.04
N ASN A 58 8.79 15.54 -10.33
CA ASN A 58 8.50 16.66 -9.44
C ASN A 58 8.03 16.17 -8.07
N TYR A 59 8.07 17.03 -7.06
CA TYR A 59 7.51 16.73 -5.75
C TYR A 59 6.87 17.95 -5.08
N LEU A 60 5.82 17.68 -4.30
CA LEU A 60 5.13 18.63 -3.44
C LEU A 60 5.36 18.24 -1.98
N ILE A 61 5.87 19.17 -1.19
CA ILE A 61 6.02 18.97 0.26
C ILE A 61 4.78 19.51 0.96
N GLN A 62 3.88 18.59 1.29
CA GLN A 62 2.59 18.91 1.87
C GLN A 62 2.06 17.71 2.67
N ASP A 63 1.26 17.96 3.72
CA ASP A 63 0.47 16.92 4.38
C ASP A 63 -0.79 16.64 3.54
N ILE A 64 -1.07 15.39 3.25
CA ILE A 64 -2.26 14.96 2.49
C ILE A 64 -3.57 15.28 3.23
N LYS A 65 -3.51 15.54 4.53
CA LYS A 65 -4.67 15.98 5.32
C LYS A 65 -5.15 17.38 4.94
N GLU A 66 -4.33 18.15 4.25
CA GLU A 66 -4.66 19.47 3.74
C GLU A 66 -5.08 19.40 2.27
N PRO A 67 -5.94 20.31 1.78
CA PRO A 67 -6.31 20.38 0.38
C PRO A 67 -5.08 20.45 -0.54
N ILE A 68 -5.04 19.63 -1.58
CA ILE A 68 -3.89 19.57 -2.49
C ILE A 68 -3.69 20.93 -3.17
N ASN A 69 -2.55 21.56 -2.89
CA ASN A 69 -2.17 22.84 -3.47
C ASN A 69 -1.25 22.64 -4.68
N SER A 70 -1.84 22.42 -5.83
CA SER A 70 -1.14 22.30 -7.11
C SER A 70 -1.98 22.92 -8.23
N ILE A 71 -1.30 23.54 -9.19
CA ILE A 71 -1.89 24.03 -10.44
C ILE A 71 -1.81 23.00 -11.57
N SER A 72 -1.03 21.93 -11.37
CA SER A 72 -0.87 20.86 -12.35
C SER A 72 -2.17 20.08 -12.52
N LYS A 73 -2.41 19.56 -13.70
CA LYS A 73 -3.52 18.65 -13.95
C LYS A 73 -3.01 17.23 -14.01
N PHE A 74 -3.71 16.29 -13.36
CA PHE A 74 -3.28 14.89 -13.26
C PHE A 74 -4.27 13.96 -13.95
N ASP A 75 -3.78 13.13 -14.87
CA ASP A 75 -4.57 12.05 -15.49
C ASP A 75 -4.86 10.94 -14.47
N PHE A 76 -3.91 10.68 -13.55
CA PHE A 76 -4.05 9.69 -12.49
C PHE A 76 -3.58 10.23 -11.14
N ILE A 77 -4.32 9.90 -10.08
CA ILE A 77 -3.88 10.08 -8.69
C ILE A 77 -3.84 8.70 -8.04
N PHE A 78 -2.65 8.21 -7.71
CA PHE A 78 -2.48 7.03 -6.87
C PHE A 78 -2.42 7.45 -5.40
N HIS A 79 -3.50 7.19 -4.67
CA HIS A 79 -3.56 7.51 -3.25
C HIS A 79 -2.99 6.36 -2.40
N CYS A 80 -1.65 6.36 -2.25
CA CYS A 80 -0.91 5.38 -1.46
C CYS A 80 -0.64 5.87 -0.01
N ALA A 81 -1.04 7.09 0.32
CA ALA A 81 -0.82 7.63 1.66
C ALA A 81 -1.68 6.89 2.70
N GLY A 82 -1.06 6.51 3.80
CA GLY A 82 -1.66 5.81 4.92
C GLY A 82 -0.58 5.17 5.78
N SER A 83 -0.77 5.14 7.09
CA SER A 83 0.16 4.42 7.98
C SER A 83 -0.23 2.95 8.08
N ILE A 84 0.77 2.08 8.04
CA ILE A 84 0.63 0.63 8.24
C ILE A 84 1.45 0.12 9.44
N SER A 85 2.02 1.04 10.24
CA SER A 85 2.85 0.67 11.38
C SER A 85 1.99 0.36 12.61
N PRO A 86 2.18 -0.80 13.27
CA PRO A 86 1.53 -1.10 14.54
C PRO A 86 1.74 -0.03 15.60
N ASP A 87 2.94 0.57 15.65
CA ASP A 87 3.25 1.68 16.55
C ASP A 87 2.33 2.89 16.32
N THR A 88 2.09 3.24 15.04
CA THR A 88 1.17 4.34 14.71
C THR A 88 -0.27 4.00 15.08
N PHE A 89 -0.70 2.76 14.89
CA PHE A 89 -2.07 2.35 15.25
C PHE A 89 -2.30 2.43 16.77
N ASN A 90 -1.29 2.05 17.55
CA ASN A 90 -1.40 2.03 19.01
C ASN A 90 -1.30 3.42 19.62
N ASN A 91 -0.35 4.23 19.15
CA ASN A 91 0.02 5.49 19.82
C ASN A 91 -0.64 6.72 19.17
N TYR A 92 -1.02 6.64 17.89
CA TYR A 92 -1.55 7.76 17.11
C TYR A 92 -2.78 7.39 16.28
N PRO A 93 -3.83 6.79 16.87
CA PRO A 93 -4.99 6.27 16.12
C PRO A 93 -5.77 7.39 15.38
N VAL A 94 -5.88 8.57 15.97
CA VAL A 94 -6.55 9.73 15.34
C VAL A 94 -5.80 10.16 14.05
N GLU A 95 -4.47 10.08 14.06
CA GLU A 95 -3.66 10.39 12.88
C GLU A 95 -3.87 9.37 11.75
N VAL A 96 -4.12 8.11 12.10
CA VAL A 96 -4.47 7.06 11.13
C VAL A 96 -5.81 7.38 10.46
N LEU A 97 -6.84 7.71 11.26
CA LEU A 97 -8.16 8.11 10.75
C LEU A 97 -8.04 9.34 9.84
N ASN A 98 -7.41 10.41 10.33
CA ASN A 98 -7.28 11.65 9.59
C ASN A 98 -6.53 11.46 8.26
N SER A 99 -5.43 10.72 8.24
CA SER A 99 -4.66 10.52 7.01
C SER A 99 -5.41 9.67 5.98
N ASN A 100 -6.16 8.65 6.40
CA ASN A 100 -6.92 7.80 5.50
C ASN A 100 -8.19 8.49 4.99
N ILE A 101 -8.92 9.21 5.85
CA ILE A 101 -10.21 9.83 5.51
C ILE A 101 -10.03 11.18 4.81
N LYS A 102 -9.29 12.11 5.44
CA LYS A 102 -9.05 13.43 4.82
C LYS A 102 -8.21 13.29 3.55
N GLY A 103 -7.25 12.35 3.55
CA GLY A 103 -6.40 12.12 2.39
C GLY A 103 -7.18 11.75 1.14
N ILE A 104 -8.10 10.79 1.23
CA ILE A 104 -8.93 10.43 0.08
C ILE A 104 -9.89 11.56 -0.31
N ILE A 105 -10.51 12.25 0.64
CA ILE A 105 -11.39 13.40 0.37
C ILE A 105 -10.62 14.46 -0.43
N ASN A 106 -9.41 14.82 -0.02
CA ASN A 106 -8.60 15.82 -0.71
C ASN A 106 -8.23 15.40 -2.14
N CYS A 107 -7.96 14.12 -2.37
CA CYS A 107 -7.73 13.60 -3.72
C CYS A 107 -9.02 13.69 -4.58
N LEU A 108 -10.16 13.30 -4.02
CA LEU A 108 -11.45 13.32 -4.72
C LEU A 108 -11.90 14.75 -5.04
N GLU A 109 -11.79 15.66 -4.08
CA GLU A 109 -12.10 17.09 -4.31
C GLU A 109 -11.17 17.70 -5.36
N TYR A 110 -9.90 17.28 -5.40
CA TYR A 110 -8.96 17.75 -6.42
C TYR A 110 -9.40 17.32 -7.82
N ILE A 111 -9.68 16.03 -8.04
CA ILE A 111 -10.14 15.51 -9.34
C ILE A 111 -11.51 16.10 -9.72
N LYS A 112 -12.44 16.19 -8.77
CA LYS A 112 -13.75 16.82 -8.99
C LYS A 112 -13.60 18.27 -9.49
N ARG A 113 -12.76 19.07 -8.84
CA ARG A 113 -12.47 20.46 -9.22
C ARG A 113 -11.77 20.56 -10.57
N GLN A 114 -10.88 19.61 -10.88
CA GLN A 114 -10.16 19.52 -12.16
C GLN A 114 -11.10 19.12 -13.33
N GLY A 115 -12.14 18.36 -13.07
CA GLY A 115 -13.16 17.91 -14.02
C GLY A 115 -12.78 16.67 -14.84
N PHE A 116 -11.61 16.07 -14.64
CA PHE A 116 -11.16 14.83 -15.29
C PHE A 116 -10.08 14.12 -14.46
N GLY A 117 -9.68 12.92 -14.89
CA GLY A 117 -8.65 12.12 -14.26
C GLY A 117 -9.21 11.02 -13.36
N ARG A 118 -8.41 10.00 -13.13
CA ARG A 118 -8.77 8.80 -12.37
C ARG A 118 -8.03 8.74 -11.04
N ILE A 119 -8.76 8.38 -9.98
CA ILE A 119 -8.18 8.07 -8.68
C ILE A 119 -8.04 6.56 -8.53
N VAL A 120 -6.89 6.12 -8.06
CA VAL A 120 -6.63 4.76 -7.62
C VAL A 120 -6.44 4.79 -6.10
N LEU A 121 -7.47 4.39 -5.38
CA LEU A 121 -7.44 4.29 -3.92
C LEU A 121 -6.79 2.98 -3.49
N LEU A 122 -5.65 3.05 -2.81
CA LEU A 122 -5.05 1.88 -2.19
C LEU A 122 -5.78 1.56 -0.88
N SER A 123 -6.59 0.52 -0.93
CA SER A 123 -7.26 -0.09 0.22
C SER A 123 -6.49 -1.31 0.73
N SER A 124 -7.08 -2.14 1.53
CA SER A 124 -6.44 -3.27 2.20
C SER A 124 -7.39 -4.46 2.30
N ALA A 125 -6.86 -5.68 2.25
CA ALA A 125 -7.63 -6.89 2.54
C ALA A 125 -8.21 -6.93 3.97
N THR A 126 -7.72 -6.08 4.87
CA THR A 126 -8.27 -5.98 6.23
C THR A 126 -9.71 -5.44 6.26
N VAL A 127 -10.18 -4.80 5.19
CA VAL A 127 -11.58 -4.35 5.05
C VAL A 127 -12.58 -5.51 4.99
N TYR A 128 -12.12 -6.72 4.66
CA TYR A 128 -12.97 -7.91 4.68
C TYR A 128 -13.39 -8.34 6.08
N GLY A 129 -12.67 -7.90 7.12
CA GLY A 129 -12.99 -8.26 8.51
C GLY A 129 -12.59 -9.67 8.89
N ASN A 130 -13.25 -10.20 9.92
CA ASN A 130 -12.98 -11.53 10.46
C ASN A 130 -13.58 -12.60 9.56
N ARG A 131 -12.72 -13.43 9.00
CA ARG A 131 -13.16 -14.53 8.11
C ARG A 131 -13.79 -15.66 8.89
N LYS A 132 -14.81 -16.28 8.31
CA LYS A 132 -15.30 -17.58 8.80
C LYS A 132 -14.15 -18.60 8.74
N LYS A 133 -14.01 -19.43 9.78
CA LYS A 133 -12.89 -20.39 9.94
C LYS A 133 -12.60 -21.27 8.72
N ASN A 134 -13.59 -21.48 7.85
CA ASN A 134 -13.48 -22.34 6.66
C ASN A 134 -13.42 -21.56 5.33
N CYS A 135 -13.34 -20.22 5.37
CA CYS A 135 -13.27 -19.41 4.15
C CYS A 135 -11.81 -19.25 3.71
N ILE A 136 -11.44 -19.93 2.63
CA ILE A 136 -10.08 -19.88 2.07
C ILE A 136 -9.93 -18.68 1.13
N THR A 137 -11.01 -18.28 0.46
CA THR A 137 -11.01 -17.22 -0.54
C THR A 137 -11.98 -16.12 -0.17
N VAL A 138 -11.67 -14.89 -0.58
CA VAL A 138 -12.60 -13.75 -0.53
C VAL A 138 -12.68 -13.11 -1.89
N ASN A 139 -13.88 -12.73 -2.30
CA ASN A 139 -14.12 -11.94 -3.50
C ASN A 139 -14.47 -10.49 -3.11
N GLU A 140 -14.48 -9.59 -4.07
CA GLU A 140 -14.66 -8.16 -3.85
C GLU A 140 -16.01 -7.77 -3.26
N LYS A 141 -17.02 -8.66 -3.35
CA LYS A 141 -18.37 -8.45 -2.80
C LYS A 141 -18.50 -8.93 -1.35
N ASP A 142 -17.53 -9.70 -0.85
CA ASP A 142 -17.57 -10.21 0.50
C ASP A 142 -17.36 -9.11 1.51
N THR A 143 -18.16 -9.13 2.59
CA THR A 143 -18.01 -8.23 3.73
C THR A 143 -18.32 -9.01 5.00
N GLU A 144 -17.44 -8.93 5.99
CA GLU A 144 -17.63 -9.54 7.30
C GLU A 144 -17.44 -8.49 8.40
N TYR A 145 -17.84 -8.86 9.60
CA TYR A 145 -17.69 -8.02 10.77
C TYR A 145 -16.20 -7.85 11.14
N ILE A 146 -15.78 -6.63 11.47
CA ILE A 146 -14.45 -6.36 12.02
C ILE A 146 -14.59 -6.38 13.54
N ASP A 147 -13.90 -7.33 14.19
CA ASP A 147 -13.91 -7.43 15.65
C ASP A 147 -13.27 -6.18 16.26
N LYS A 148 -13.98 -5.59 17.22
CA LYS A 148 -13.59 -4.34 17.87
C LYS A 148 -12.75 -4.56 19.13
N THR A 149 -12.71 -5.80 19.62
CA THR A 149 -12.34 -6.00 21.03
C THR A 149 -10.86 -6.08 21.31
N ASP A 150 -9.99 -6.41 20.32
CA ASP A 150 -8.63 -6.82 20.66
C ASP A 150 -7.47 -6.17 19.93
N SER A 151 -7.67 -5.28 18.99
CA SER A 151 -6.53 -4.69 18.31
C SER A 151 -6.77 -3.27 17.82
N SER A 152 -5.80 -2.41 18.06
CA SER A 152 -5.68 -1.09 17.43
C SER A 152 -5.73 -1.15 15.88
N SER A 153 -5.58 -2.34 15.29
CA SER A 153 -5.69 -2.57 13.85
C SER A 153 -7.12 -2.39 13.30
N TYR A 154 -8.17 -2.48 14.14
CA TYR A 154 -9.54 -2.24 13.69
C TYR A 154 -9.73 -0.79 13.21
N ILE A 155 -9.09 0.18 13.86
CA ILE A 155 -9.14 1.60 13.47
C ILE A 155 -8.62 1.78 12.03
N TYR A 156 -7.53 1.11 11.71
CA TYR A 156 -7.00 1.10 10.34
C TYR A 156 -7.99 0.48 9.36
N SER A 157 -8.51 -0.70 9.68
CA SER A 157 -9.44 -1.44 8.81
C SER A 157 -10.72 -0.66 8.56
N GLU A 158 -11.32 -0.08 9.62
CA GLU A 158 -12.52 0.74 9.50
C GLU A 158 -12.25 2.06 8.77
N SER A 159 -11.08 2.68 8.97
CA SER A 159 -10.72 3.88 8.22
C SER A 159 -10.55 3.61 6.72
N LYS A 160 -10.00 2.45 6.34
CA LYS A 160 -9.92 2.01 4.94
C LYS A 160 -11.30 1.68 4.37
N ARG A 161 -12.16 1.02 5.15
CA ARG A 161 -13.55 0.77 4.76
C ARG A 161 -14.32 2.07 4.54
N MET A 162 -14.16 3.05 5.43
CA MET A 162 -14.76 4.38 5.29
C MET A 162 -14.22 5.11 4.05
N ALA A 163 -12.91 5.01 3.77
CA ALA A 163 -12.33 5.58 2.57
C ALA A 163 -12.94 5.01 1.28
N GLU A 164 -13.23 3.70 1.24
CA GLU A 164 -13.95 3.06 0.12
C GLU A 164 -15.39 3.59 0.00
N ILE A 165 -16.10 3.75 1.11
CA ILE A 165 -17.48 4.30 1.13
C ILE A 165 -17.46 5.73 0.57
N ILE A 166 -16.53 6.56 1.00
CA ILE A 166 -16.36 7.94 0.51
C ILE A 166 -16.08 7.94 -0.99
N ALA A 167 -15.14 7.11 -1.46
CA ALA A 167 -14.81 7.00 -2.88
C ALA A 167 -16.04 6.62 -3.73
N ARG A 168 -16.82 5.64 -3.29
CA ARG A 168 -18.09 5.23 -3.95
C ARG A 168 -19.14 6.32 -3.91
N ALA A 169 -19.25 7.11 -2.82
CA ALA A 169 -20.16 8.23 -2.72
C ALA A 169 -19.84 9.32 -3.75
N TYR A 170 -18.56 9.66 -3.92
CA TYR A 170 -18.11 10.59 -4.95
C TYR A 170 -18.35 10.08 -6.37
N TYR A 171 -18.09 8.80 -6.63
CA TYR A 171 -18.45 8.18 -7.90
C TYR A 171 -19.94 8.30 -8.18
N LYS A 172 -20.80 7.93 -7.21
CA LYS A 172 -22.26 7.95 -7.37
C LYS A 172 -22.82 9.36 -7.58
N GLN A 173 -22.31 10.33 -6.83
CA GLN A 173 -22.86 11.68 -6.81
C GLN A 173 -22.29 12.59 -7.90
N TYR A 174 -20.98 12.48 -8.17
CA TYR A 174 -20.24 13.40 -9.03
C TYR A 174 -19.64 12.73 -10.27
N LEU A 175 -19.85 11.42 -10.45
CA LEU A 175 -19.23 10.61 -11.51
C LEU A 175 -17.71 10.70 -11.51
N THR A 176 -17.11 10.96 -10.35
CA THR A 176 -15.65 10.99 -10.20
C THR A 176 -15.07 9.62 -10.54
N ASP A 177 -14.16 9.57 -11.50
CA ASP A 177 -13.54 8.32 -11.92
C ASP A 177 -12.61 7.79 -10.83
N VAL A 178 -12.99 6.70 -10.18
CA VAL A 178 -12.25 6.10 -9.07
C VAL A 178 -12.30 4.58 -9.14
N ILE A 179 -11.16 3.95 -8.92
CA ILE A 179 -11.07 2.51 -8.65
C ILE A 179 -10.49 2.28 -7.25
N ILE A 180 -10.86 1.14 -6.67
CA ILE A 180 -10.45 0.73 -5.32
C ILE A 180 -9.60 -0.52 -5.45
N ALA A 181 -8.38 -0.49 -4.94
CA ALA A 181 -7.44 -1.60 -4.97
C ALA A 181 -7.20 -2.13 -3.55
N ARG A 182 -7.70 -3.34 -3.25
CA ARG A 182 -7.54 -4.01 -1.95
C ARG A 182 -6.30 -4.88 -1.98
N PHE A 183 -5.27 -4.46 -1.27
CA PHE A 183 -3.99 -5.17 -1.23
C PHE A 183 -3.99 -6.27 -0.17
N SER A 184 -3.46 -7.44 -0.55
CA SER A 184 -2.97 -8.46 0.38
C SER A 184 -1.65 -8.02 1.03
N TYR A 185 -0.89 -8.93 1.66
CA TYR A 185 0.39 -8.59 2.28
C TYR A 185 1.47 -8.39 1.22
N VAL A 186 1.91 -7.13 1.07
CA VAL A 186 2.96 -6.78 0.10
C VAL A 186 4.34 -6.87 0.74
N TYR A 187 5.26 -7.55 0.08
CA TYR A 187 6.67 -7.65 0.48
C TYR A 187 7.60 -7.46 -0.72
N GLY A 188 8.87 -7.24 -0.45
CA GLY A 188 9.89 -7.14 -1.50
C GLY A 188 10.85 -5.97 -1.27
N TYR A 189 11.47 -5.49 -2.34
CA TYR A 189 12.46 -4.44 -2.26
C TYR A 189 11.87 -3.14 -1.73
N ALA A 190 12.52 -2.58 -0.71
CA ALA A 190 12.15 -1.31 -0.09
C ALA A 190 13.35 -0.38 0.02
N ARG A 191 13.23 0.83 -0.49
CA ARG A 191 14.25 1.90 -0.31
C ARG A 191 14.46 2.25 1.15
N LYS A 192 13.39 2.16 1.91
CA LYS A 192 13.40 2.27 3.38
C LYS A 192 12.58 1.12 3.93
N CYS A 193 13.19 0.27 4.75
CA CYS A 193 12.51 -0.87 5.34
C CYS A 193 11.31 -0.42 6.18
N PRO A 194 10.10 -0.88 5.87
CA PRO A 194 8.92 -0.66 6.71
C PRO A 194 9.08 -1.35 8.08
N ASN A 195 8.47 -0.78 9.11
CA ASN A 195 8.40 -1.41 10.43
C ASN A 195 7.24 -2.40 10.48
N THR A 196 7.37 -3.53 9.76
CA THR A 196 6.41 -4.63 9.74
C THR A 196 7.10 -5.95 10.06
N ALA A 197 6.33 -6.99 10.40
CA ALA A 197 6.87 -8.27 10.86
C ALA A 197 7.90 -8.88 9.88
N ILE A 198 7.55 -8.95 8.59
CA ILE A 198 8.44 -9.54 7.56
C ILE A 198 9.78 -8.79 7.49
N PHE A 199 9.77 -7.46 7.43
CA PHE A 199 11.00 -6.67 7.34
C PHE A 199 11.83 -6.74 8.63
N ASN A 200 11.18 -6.80 9.80
CA ASN A 200 11.86 -7.01 11.06
C ASN A 200 12.51 -8.39 11.15
N PHE A 201 11.84 -9.44 10.65
CA PHE A 201 12.40 -10.78 10.56
C PHE A 201 13.61 -10.83 9.64
N ILE A 202 13.52 -10.21 8.45
CA ILE A 202 14.65 -10.09 7.52
C ILE A 202 15.84 -9.41 8.19
N LYS A 203 15.63 -8.28 8.87
CA LYS A 203 16.68 -7.54 9.55
C LYS A 203 17.35 -8.39 10.63
N LYS A 204 16.57 -9.04 11.49
CA LYS A 204 17.09 -9.94 12.55
C LYS A 204 17.91 -11.08 11.96
N ALA A 205 17.34 -11.81 11.02
CA ALA A 205 18.01 -12.96 10.42
C ALA A 205 19.33 -12.58 9.72
N LEU A 206 19.36 -11.45 9.01
CA LEU A 206 20.59 -10.94 8.37
C LEU A 206 21.66 -10.48 9.38
N ASN A 207 21.26 -10.13 10.60
CA ASN A 207 22.18 -9.81 11.71
C ASN A 207 22.60 -11.04 12.52
N GLY A 208 22.10 -12.26 12.18
CA GLY A 208 22.35 -13.47 12.94
C GLY A 208 21.52 -13.59 14.22
N GLU A 209 20.52 -12.72 14.40
CA GLU A 209 19.63 -12.70 15.55
C GLU A 209 18.47 -13.70 15.35
N ASP A 210 18.07 -14.37 16.43
CA ASP A 210 16.94 -15.28 16.42
C ASP A 210 15.61 -14.53 16.24
N ILE A 211 14.68 -15.14 15.50
CA ILE A 211 13.29 -14.68 15.39
C ILE A 211 12.48 -15.38 16.47
N ILE A 212 11.96 -14.59 17.42
CA ILE A 212 11.11 -15.10 18.50
C ILE A 212 9.65 -14.86 18.12
N LEU A 213 8.88 -15.94 18.02
CA LEU A 213 7.44 -15.91 17.78
C LEU A 213 6.70 -16.06 19.13
N ASN A 214 5.93 -15.04 19.50
CA ASN A 214 5.26 -14.97 20.80
C ASN A 214 3.99 -15.83 20.88
N ASN A 215 3.39 -16.18 19.73
CA ASN A 215 2.22 -17.06 19.62
C ASN A 215 2.28 -17.81 18.31
N THR A 216 1.80 -19.05 18.28
CA THR A 216 1.58 -19.79 17.04
C THR A 216 0.33 -19.25 16.36
N VAL A 217 0.50 -18.28 15.47
CA VAL A 217 -0.60 -17.79 14.64
C VAL A 217 -0.66 -18.68 13.41
N PHE A 218 -1.61 -19.60 13.40
CA PHE A 218 -1.84 -20.51 12.26
C PHE A 218 -2.51 -19.83 11.06
N GLU A 219 -2.90 -18.57 11.20
CA GLU A 219 -3.51 -17.83 10.10
C GLU A 219 -2.54 -17.69 8.94
N ARG A 220 -2.91 -18.28 7.84
CA ARG A 220 -2.21 -18.11 6.56
C ARG A 220 -2.70 -16.86 5.86
N ARG A 221 -1.80 -16.19 5.20
CA ARG A 221 -2.07 -14.92 4.50
C ARG A 221 -1.51 -14.98 3.09
N ASP A 222 -2.21 -14.39 2.16
CA ASP A 222 -1.69 -14.19 0.82
C ASP A 222 -0.60 -13.11 0.85
N ASN A 223 0.55 -13.42 0.24
CA ASN A 223 1.71 -12.54 0.18
C ASN A 223 2.06 -12.27 -1.27
N ILE A 224 1.98 -11.02 -1.69
CA ILE A 224 2.31 -10.61 -3.06
C ILE A 224 3.64 -9.86 -3.10
N TYR A 225 4.48 -10.21 -4.09
CA TYR A 225 5.73 -9.49 -4.27
C TYR A 225 5.49 -8.10 -4.87
N ILE A 226 6.30 -7.13 -4.47
CA ILE A 226 6.08 -5.71 -4.80
C ILE A 226 5.99 -5.42 -6.30
N THR A 227 6.76 -6.11 -7.14
CA THR A 227 6.70 -5.90 -8.60
C THR A 227 5.37 -6.33 -9.20
N ASP A 228 4.82 -7.44 -8.70
CA ASP A 228 3.53 -7.95 -9.15
C ASP A 228 2.40 -7.04 -8.66
N ALA A 229 2.48 -6.62 -7.39
CA ALA A 229 1.54 -5.65 -6.82
C ALA A 229 1.51 -4.34 -7.61
N VAL A 230 2.68 -3.79 -7.99
CA VAL A 230 2.79 -2.59 -8.83
C VAL A 230 2.26 -2.83 -10.24
N SER A 231 2.51 -3.98 -10.83
CA SER A 231 2.00 -4.33 -12.16
C SER A 231 0.48 -4.42 -12.16
N LEU A 232 -0.11 -5.10 -11.16
CA LEU A 232 -1.56 -5.25 -11.03
C LEU A 232 -2.26 -3.91 -10.79
N ILE A 233 -1.71 -3.04 -9.94
CA ILE A 233 -2.32 -1.73 -9.71
C ILE A 233 -2.25 -0.83 -10.96
N CYS A 234 -1.17 -0.92 -11.74
CA CYS A 234 -1.08 -0.23 -13.01
C CYS A 234 -2.11 -0.75 -14.02
N LEU A 235 -2.30 -2.06 -14.11
CA LEU A 235 -3.34 -2.66 -14.95
C LEU A 235 -4.75 -2.24 -14.52
N ALA A 236 -5.03 -2.27 -13.21
CA ALA A 236 -6.30 -1.80 -12.67
C ALA A 236 -6.53 -0.30 -12.95
N ALA A 237 -5.48 0.52 -12.85
CA ALA A 237 -5.56 1.94 -13.18
C ALA A 237 -5.95 2.19 -14.64
N LEU A 238 -5.42 1.40 -15.56
CA LEU A 238 -5.64 1.59 -17.00
C LEU A 238 -6.95 0.98 -17.49
N ASN A 239 -7.28 -0.22 -17.02
CA ASN A 239 -8.37 -1.04 -17.56
C ASN A 239 -9.56 -1.21 -16.62
N GLY A 240 -9.43 -0.77 -15.36
CA GLY A 240 -10.45 -0.93 -14.35
C GLY A 240 -11.71 -0.12 -14.65
N ILE A 241 -12.85 -0.67 -14.29
CA ILE A 241 -14.16 -0.02 -14.40
C ILE A 241 -14.32 0.95 -13.22
N SER A 242 -14.70 2.18 -13.51
CA SER A 242 -14.92 3.20 -12.48
C SER A 242 -15.97 2.77 -11.45
N GLY A 243 -15.69 3.02 -10.18
CA GLY A 243 -16.54 2.62 -9.04
C GLY A 243 -16.29 1.19 -8.55
N GLU A 244 -15.54 0.36 -9.30
CA GLU A 244 -15.29 -1.04 -8.94
C GLU A 244 -14.08 -1.25 -8.03
N VAL A 245 -14.08 -2.42 -7.39
CA VAL A 245 -13.03 -2.89 -6.47
C VAL A 245 -12.26 -4.01 -7.13
N TYR A 246 -10.95 -4.04 -6.89
CA TYR A 246 -10.04 -5.05 -7.39
C TYR A 246 -9.16 -5.58 -6.27
N ASN A 247 -9.10 -6.89 -6.09
CA ASN A 247 -8.14 -7.52 -5.21
C ASN A 247 -6.75 -7.54 -5.85
N ILE A 248 -5.78 -6.98 -5.14
CA ILE A 248 -4.36 -7.03 -5.52
C ILE A 248 -3.69 -8.10 -4.67
N SER A 249 -3.68 -9.31 -5.19
CA SER A 249 -3.25 -10.52 -4.49
C SER A 249 -2.42 -11.42 -5.41
N SER A 250 -1.70 -12.39 -4.85
CA SER A 250 -0.90 -13.32 -5.65
C SER A 250 -1.76 -14.34 -6.39
N ASN A 251 -3.00 -14.53 -5.96
CA ASN A 251 -3.91 -15.58 -6.44
C ASN A 251 -3.29 -16.99 -6.48
N ASN A 252 -2.33 -17.24 -5.58
CA ASN A 252 -1.58 -18.50 -5.53
C ASN A 252 -1.68 -19.14 -4.16
N TYR A 253 -2.64 -20.06 -4.02
CA TYR A 253 -2.92 -20.78 -2.77
C TYR A 253 -1.78 -21.73 -2.34
N GLY A 254 -0.86 -22.08 -3.24
CA GLY A 254 0.24 -22.99 -2.93
C GLY A 254 1.42 -22.28 -2.25
N ASN A 255 2.09 -21.40 -2.98
CA ASN A 255 3.41 -20.90 -2.59
C ASN A 255 3.38 -19.57 -1.83
N ASN A 256 2.41 -18.70 -2.11
CA ASN A 256 2.35 -17.35 -1.53
C ASN A 256 1.34 -17.23 -0.37
N TYR A 257 0.60 -18.30 -0.10
CA TYR A 257 -0.33 -18.39 1.03
C TYR A 257 0.38 -19.07 2.20
N ALA A 258 0.93 -18.29 3.11
CA ALA A 258 1.80 -18.77 4.18
C ALA A 258 1.44 -18.18 5.55
N SER A 259 1.69 -18.95 6.61
CA SER A 259 1.62 -18.47 7.99
C SER A 259 2.86 -17.63 8.33
N ILE A 260 2.77 -16.87 9.41
CA ILE A 260 3.92 -16.05 9.86
C ILE A 260 5.10 -16.94 10.29
N ASP A 261 4.83 -18.14 10.79
CA ASP A 261 5.82 -19.14 11.17
C ASP A 261 6.59 -19.64 9.95
N GLU A 262 5.86 -20.01 8.88
CA GLU A 262 6.47 -20.46 7.61
C GLU A 262 7.31 -19.36 6.99
N ILE A 263 6.82 -18.11 7.00
CA ILE A 263 7.55 -16.95 6.51
C ILE A 263 8.85 -16.75 7.31
N ALA A 264 8.79 -16.85 8.65
CA ALA A 264 9.97 -16.72 9.50
C ALA A 264 11.03 -17.78 9.17
N VAL A 265 10.61 -19.04 8.98
CA VAL A 265 11.49 -20.15 8.59
C VAL A 265 12.13 -19.90 7.21
N HIS A 266 11.35 -19.48 6.23
CA HIS A 266 11.88 -19.16 4.90
C HIS A 266 12.90 -18.01 4.94
N ILE A 267 12.65 -16.97 5.72
CA ILE A 267 13.56 -15.83 5.89
C ILE A 267 14.88 -16.27 6.54
N VAL A 268 14.81 -17.06 7.62
CA VAL A 268 16.00 -17.58 8.31
C VAL A 268 16.83 -18.45 7.38
N ASN A 269 16.21 -19.39 6.67
CA ASN A 269 16.90 -20.27 5.71
C ASN A 269 17.58 -19.45 4.60
N ALA A 270 16.91 -18.44 4.06
CA ALA A 270 17.48 -17.56 3.04
C ALA A 270 18.66 -16.73 3.59
N ALA A 271 18.52 -16.15 4.78
CA ALA A 271 19.58 -15.35 5.40
C ALA A 271 20.82 -16.18 5.73
N ASN A 272 20.65 -17.39 6.28
CA ASN A 272 21.73 -18.32 6.59
C ASN A 272 22.47 -18.75 5.33
N LYS A 273 21.75 -18.97 4.23
CA LYS A 273 22.35 -19.31 2.92
C LYS A 273 23.15 -18.15 2.32
N ILE A 274 22.63 -16.90 2.39
CA ILE A 274 23.21 -15.73 1.73
C ILE A 274 24.39 -15.16 2.54
N LYS A 275 24.23 -15.01 3.86
CA LYS A 275 25.20 -14.37 4.77
C LYS A 275 25.92 -15.32 5.70
N LYS A 276 25.65 -16.64 5.60
CA LYS A 276 26.22 -17.67 6.52
C LYS A 276 25.95 -17.33 8.01
N THR A 277 24.77 -16.75 8.30
CA THR A 277 24.34 -16.52 9.68
C THR A 277 23.89 -17.82 10.33
N ASN A 278 23.70 -17.82 11.66
CA ASN A 278 23.19 -18.97 12.42
C ASN A 278 21.84 -18.66 13.09
N ALA A 279 21.09 -17.70 12.53
CA ALA A 279 19.79 -17.33 13.04
C ALA A 279 18.82 -18.53 13.06
N ARG A 280 17.92 -18.57 14.05
CA ARG A 280 16.91 -19.61 14.22
C ARG A 280 15.55 -19.01 14.49
N VAL A 281 14.50 -19.77 14.22
CA VAL A 281 13.14 -19.44 14.68
C VAL A 281 12.94 -20.13 16.02
N LYS A 282 12.54 -19.36 17.03
CA LYS A 282 12.21 -19.84 18.37
C LYS A 282 10.76 -19.49 18.69
N LYS A 283 10.05 -20.42 19.34
CA LYS A 283 8.70 -20.20 19.86
C LYS A 283 8.81 -19.95 21.36
N LYS A 284 8.10 -18.92 21.84
CA LYS A 284 7.92 -18.70 23.28
C LYS A 284 6.79 -19.53 23.80
#